data_0261aff4738d9e2f8a7d77743b4a73de
#
_entry.id   0261aff4738d9e2f8a7d77743b4a73de
#
_cell.length_a   1.000
_cell.length_b   1.000
_cell.length_c   1.000
_cell.angle_alpha   90.00
_cell.angle_beta   90.00
_cell.angle_gamma   90.00
#
_symmetry.space_group_name_H-M   'P 1'
#
loop_
_entity.id
_entity.type
_entity.pdbx_description
1 polymer ?
#
loop_
_entity_poly.entity_id
_entity_poly.type
_entity_poly.pdbx_seq_one_letter_code
_entity_poly.pdbx_strand_id
1 'polypeptide(L)'
;MNLKNRTSCLFKIVLFIIFSIFVAEIIVLPKIEHDMLKEAGRQELVTVQQLCGAVLEKNPDVEQDFILGLRQPTKSWQEKGEQILNQYGYDEEHLLADNTLYAAYMIAWRNWTGFFLITTFLLLATSLLYFYSIIRNSNREILLILEQYLSEDFSFAYGTERIAKGRIHFMSNQIGDRLKQLGHQIVTKNTRITEERESTKALVTDISHQLKTPMAALKKCFYIYLDASDADEKMEFLKRSEAQLEKLEQLIASLMNISRLETAMISLTKEPILLSDLLVDAVNGVYEKARRKNIEISLQKTENIALQLDKHWTTEAVINVLDNAVKYSPQNSHITISIEKQHFYTLVKITDEGIGISQSEYNKIFQRFYRSNHSYVKKTEGSGVGLYLTRMILERQGGLIRVESVPEKGSTFILQFRN
;
A
#
# COMPACT_ATOMS: atom_id res chain seq x y z
N MET A 1 8.39 -6.95 -26.41
CA MET A 1 9.58 -7.71 -25.96
C MET A 1 10.16 -6.95 -24.76
N ASN A 2 9.98 -7.48 -23.55
CA ASN A 2 10.18 -6.79 -22.26
C ASN A 2 11.65 -6.33 -22.10
N LEU A 3 11.87 -5.06 -21.76
CA LEU A 3 13.18 -4.48 -21.45
C LEU A 3 13.93 -5.28 -20.33
N LYS A 4 13.20 -5.95 -19.45
CA LYS A 4 13.75 -6.88 -18.43
C LYS A 4 14.57 -8.00 -19.04
N ASN A 5 14.22 -8.44 -20.26
CA ASN A 5 15.02 -9.40 -21.02
C ASN A 5 16.24 -8.78 -21.69
N ARG A 6 16.25 -7.46 -21.99
CA ARG A 6 17.38 -6.82 -22.67
C ARG A 6 18.60 -6.59 -21.76
N THR A 7 18.42 -6.14 -20.54
CA THR A 7 19.55 -5.93 -19.60
C THR A 7 20.09 -7.26 -19.06
N SER A 8 19.23 -8.23 -18.78
CA SER A 8 19.64 -9.59 -18.46
C SER A 8 20.33 -10.26 -19.66
N CYS A 9 19.86 -9.98 -20.87
CA CYS A 9 20.48 -10.48 -22.10
C CYS A 9 21.86 -9.83 -22.36
N LEU A 10 21.99 -8.51 -22.18
CA LEU A 10 23.27 -7.80 -22.30
C LEU A 10 24.30 -8.28 -21.26
N PHE A 11 23.89 -8.47 -20.02
CA PHE A 11 24.76 -9.02 -18.97
C PHE A 11 25.21 -10.43 -19.31
N LYS A 12 24.32 -11.29 -19.78
CA LYS A 12 24.63 -12.64 -20.23
C LYS A 12 25.58 -12.62 -21.45
N ILE A 13 25.39 -11.69 -22.38
CA ILE A 13 26.26 -11.52 -23.55
C ILE A 13 27.64 -11.07 -23.11
N VAL A 14 27.80 -10.13 -22.22
CA VAL A 14 29.09 -9.68 -21.69
C VAL A 14 29.78 -10.83 -20.94
N LEU A 15 29.06 -11.56 -20.11
CA LEU A 15 29.57 -12.72 -19.39
C LEU A 15 30.01 -13.83 -20.36
N PHE A 16 29.24 -14.05 -21.42
CA PHE A 16 29.54 -15.02 -22.47
C PHE A 16 30.80 -14.62 -23.28
N ILE A 17 30.97 -13.32 -23.57
CA ILE A 17 32.15 -12.80 -24.25
C ILE A 17 33.41 -12.99 -23.38
N ILE A 18 33.33 -12.63 -22.09
CA ILE A 18 34.41 -12.83 -21.13
C ILE A 18 34.76 -14.32 -21.02
N PHE A 19 33.76 -15.18 -20.92
CA PHE A 19 33.98 -16.64 -20.89
C PHE A 19 34.56 -17.16 -22.18
N SER A 20 34.13 -16.67 -23.34
CA SER A 20 34.65 -17.07 -24.65
C SER A 20 36.13 -16.67 -24.83
N ILE A 21 36.51 -15.48 -24.35
CA ILE A 21 37.91 -15.02 -24.34
C ILE A 21 38.74 -15.95 -23.44
N PHE A 22 38.25 -16.24 -22.23
CA PHE A 22 38.94 -17.15 -21.29
C PHE A 22 39.11 -18.57 -21.83
N VAL A 23 38.09 -19.10 -22.51
CA VAL A 23 38.17 -20.40 -23.17
C VAL A 23 39.14 -20.37 -24.34
N ALA A 24 39.18 -19.29 -25.10
CA ALA A 24 40.17 -19.11 -26.18
C ALA A 24 41.59 -19.05 -25.63
N GLU A 25 41.82 -18.38 -24.51
CA GLU A 25 43.13 -18.39 -23.81
C GLU A 25 43.55 -19.82 -23.45
N ILE A 26 42.66 -20.61 -22.83
CA ILE A 26 42.98 -21.99 -22.41
C ILE A 26 43.27 -22.90 -23.60
N ILE A 27 42.65 -22.67 -24.76
CA ILE A 27 42.85 -23.54 -25.94
C ILE A 27 44.01 -23.07 -26.82
N VAL A 28 44.13 -21.77 -27.04
CA VAL A 28 45.10 -21.19 -27.99
C VAL A 28 46.50 -21.17 -27.41
N LEU A 29 46.66 -20.84 -26.13
CA LEU A 29 47.99 -20.79 -25.51
C LEU A 29 48.70 -22.14 -25.49
N PRO A 30 48.10 -23.27 -25.04
CA PRO A 30 48.75 -24.57 -25.08
C PRO A 30 49.08 -25.05 -26.51
N LYS A 31 48.28 -24.65 -27.51
CA LYS A 31 48.55 -25.01 -28.89
C LYS A 31 49.75 -24.25 -29.46
N ILE A 32 49.89 -22.97 -29.15
CA ILE A 32 51.04 -22.15 -29.52
C ILE A 32 52.29 -22.72 -28.85
N GLU A 33 52.23 -23.06 -27.57
CA GLU A 33 53.31 -23.70 -26.81
C GLU A 33 53.72 -25.01 -27.44
N HIS A 34 52.78 -25.89 -27.81
CA HIS A 34 53.05 -27.15 -28.47
C HIS A 34 53.72 -26.97 -29.83
N ASP A 35 53.23 -26.03 -30.66
CA ASP A 35 53.79 -25.78 -32.00
C ASP A 35 55.24 -25.22 -31.91
N MET A 36 55.50 -24.36 -30.92
CA MET A 36 56.78 -23.77 -30.65
C MET A 36 57.80 -24.84 -30.14
N LEU A 37 57.40 -25.73 -29.22
CA LEU A 37 58.16 -26.81 -28.73
C LEU A 37 58.55 -27.79 -29.87
N LYS A 38 57.62 -28.03 -30.80
CA LYS A 38 57.84 -28.89 -31.97
C LYS A 38 58.84 -28.27 -32.94
N GLU A 39 58.78 -26.93 -33.13
CA GLU A 39 59.72 -26.22 -33.99
C GLU A 39 61.14 -26.16 -33.39
N ALA A 40 61.23 -25.95 -32.04
CA ALA A 40 62.49 -26.03 -31.32
C ALA A 40 63.13 -27.41 -31.43
N GLY A 41 62.33 -28.46 -31.27
CA GLY A 41 62.79 -29.84 -31.43
C GLY A 41 63.30 -30.18 -32.86
N ARG A 42 62.64 -29.57 -33.87
CA ARG A 42 63.15 -29.71 -35.27
C ARG A 42 64.48 -29.03 -35.47
N GLN A 43 64.69 -27.84 -34.88
CA GLN A 43 66.02 -27.18 -35.04
C GLN A 43 67.09 -27.87 -34.28
N GLU A 44 66.82 -28.41 -33.08
CA GLU A 44 67.78 -29.31 -32.40
C GLU A 44 68.17 -30.54 -33.28
N LEU A 45 67.15 -31.15 -33.91
CA LEU A 45 67.37 -32.24 -34.82
C LEU A 45 68.27 -31.86 -36.02
N VAL A 46 68.02 -30.69 -36.62
CA VAL A 46 68.82 -30.15 -37.70
C VAL A 46 70.30 -29.93 -37.26
N THR A 47 70.45 -29.34 -36.06
CA THR A 47 71.80 -29.13 -35.49
C THR A 47 72.55 -30.43 -35.23
N VAL A 48 71.86 -31.42 -34.67
CA VAL A 48 72.40 -32.77 -34.46
C VAL A 48 72.74 -33.39 -35.80
N GLN A 49 71.89 -33.26 -36.83
CA GLN A 49 72.20 -33.79 -38.19
C GLN A 49 73.44 -33.13 -38.81
N GLN A 50 73.59 -31.81 -38.65
CA GLN A 50 74.77 -31.06 -39.14
C GLN A 50 76.02 -31.49 -38.40
N LEU A 51 75.95 -31.62 -37.07
CA LEU A 51 77.09 -32.13 -36.27
C LEU A 51 77.47 -33.58 -36.68
N CYS A 52 76.45 -34.45 -36.85
CA CYS A 52 76.65 -35.79 -37.32
C CYS A 52 77.40 -35.85 -38.69
N GLY A 53 76.91 -35.04 -39.64
CA GLY A 53 77.48 -34.91 -40.95
C GLY A 53 78.94 -34.42 -40.88
N ALA A 54 79.25 -33.40 -40.13
CA ALA A 54 80.61 -32.84 -39.99
C ALA A 54 81.56 -33.76 -39.29
N VAL A 55 81.16 -34.57 -38.34
CA VAL A 55 81.97 -35.49 -37.63
C VAL A 55 82.26 -36.74 -38.48
N LEU A 56 81.21 -37.27 -39.13
CA LEU A 56 81.37 -38.52 -39.95
C LEU A 56 82.11 -38.28 -41.27
N GLU A 57 81.97 -37.08 -41.84
CA GLU A 57 82.77 -36.71 -43.04
C GLU A 57 84.30 -36.76 -42.78
N LYS A 58 84.71 -36.38 -41.56
CA LYS A 58 86.10 -36.35 -41.16
C LYS A 58 86.62 -37.69 -40.58
N ASN A 59 85.76 -38.50 -39.98
CA ASN A 59 86.11 -39.78 -39.32
C ASN A 59 85.05 -40.84 -39.62
N PRO A 60 85.04 -41.47 -40.76
CA PRO A 60 84.05 -42.49 -41.16
C PRO A 60 84.05 -43.73 -40.25
N ASP A 61 85.18 -44.06 -39.64
CA ASP A 61 85.34 -45.26 -38.78
C ASP A 61 84.60 -45.18 -37.44
N VAL A 62 84.09 -43.97 -37.05
CA VAL A 62 83.39 -43.70 -35.77
C VAL A 62 81.88 -43.79 -35.92
N GLU A 63 81.36 -44.11 -37.11
CA GLU A 63 79.90 -44.08 -37.40
C GLU A 63 79.09 -44.97 -36.46
N GLN A 64 79.57 -46.21 -36.21
CA GLN A 64 78.82 -47.11 -35.34
C GLN A 64 78.79 -46.67 -33.88
N ASP A 65 79.88 -46.15 -33.34
CA ASP A 65 79.94 -45.66 -31.96
C ASP A 65 79.10 -44.36 -31.78
N PHE A 66 79.11 -43.52 -32.80
CA PHE A 66 78.32 -42.29 -32.78
C PHE A 66 76.81 -42.55 -32.81
N ILE A 67 76.37 -43.47 -33.69
CA ILE A 67 74.93 -43.86 -33.73
C ILE A 67 74.52 -44.61 -32.46
N LEU A 68 75.44 -45.43 -31.87
CA LEU A 68 75.17 -46.09 -30.62
C LEU A 68 74.98 -45.08 -29.46
N GLY A 69 75.83 -44.04 -29.44
CA GLY A 69 75.71 -42.94 -28.48
C GLY A 69 74.39 -42.15 -28.56
N LEU A 70 73.93 -41.93 -29.80
CA LEU A 70 72.57 -41.25 -30.00
C LEU A 70 71.45 -42.20 -29.63
N ARG A 71 71.54 -43.51 -29.81
CA ARG A 71 70.47 -44.47 -29.47
C ARG A 71 70.41 -44.84 -27.99
N GLN A 72 71.58 -44.92 -27.34
CA GLN A 72 71.69 -45.35 -25.95
C GLN A 72 72.66 -44.42 -25.20
N PRO A 73 72.23 -43.21 -24.87
CA PRO A 73 73.05 -42.25 -24.14
C PRO A 73 73.38 -42.83 -22.76
N THR A 74 74.65 -43.01 -22.48
CA THR A 74 75.12 -43.39 -21.16
C THR A 74 75.51 -42.15 -20.37
N LYS A 75 75.32 -42.20 -19.04
CA LYS A 75 75.74 -41.10 -18.18
C LYS A 75 77.20 -40.69 -18.35
N SER A 76 78.05 -41.65 -18.53
CA SER A 76 79.50 -41.43 -18.76
C SER A 76 79.78 -40.63 -20.03
N TRP A 77 78.99 -40.83 -21.10
CA TRP A 77 79.17 -40.07 -22.34
C TRP A 77 78.61 -38.68 -22.23
N GLN A 78 77.47 -38.51 -21.48
CA GLN A 78 76.90 -37.23 -21.20
C GLN A 78 77.86 -36.37 -20.36
N GLU A 79 78.48 -36.95 -19.29
CA GLU A 79 79.43 -36.22 -18.43
C GLU A 79 80.72 -35.85 -19.22
N LYS A 80 81.21 -36.70 -20.10
CA LYS A 80 82.36 -36.36 -20.98
C LYS A 80 82.02 -35.32 -22.02
N GLY A 81 80.77 -35.37 -22.59
CA GLY A 81 80.29 -34.36 -23.52
C GLY A 81 80.16 -33.01 -22.87
N GLU A 82 79.58 -32.97 -21.66
CA GLU A 82 79.47 -31.77 -20.85
C GLU A 82 80.81 -31.14 -20.48
N GLN A 83 81.80 -31.98 -20.08
CA GLN A 83 83.15 -31.51 -19.80
C GLN A 83 83.86 -30.92 -21.04
N ILE A 84 83.71 -31.51 -22.22
CA ILE A 84 84.20 -30.98 -23.47
C ILE A 84 83.56 -29.69 -23.86
N LEU A 85 82.19 -29.60 -23.78
CA LEU A 85 81.47 -28.42 -24.12
C LEU A 85 81.80 -27.25 -23.19
N ASN A 86 81.91 -27.53 -21.88
CA ASN A 86 82.30 -26.52 -20.90
C ASN A 86 83.73 -26.00 -21.13
N GLN A 87 84.63 -26.86 -21.61
CA GLN A 87 86.01 -26.48 -21.95
C GLN A 87 86.12 -25.51 -23.14
N TYR A 88 85.13 -25.52 -24.01
CA TYR A 88 84.93 -24.58 -25.13
C TYR A 88 83.99 -23.46 -24.87
N GLY A 89 83.51 -23.31 -23.60
CA GLY A 89 82.59 -22.23 -23.22
C GLY A 89 81.09 -22.44 -23.55
N TYR A 90 80.75 -23.70 -23.90
CA TYR A 90 79.34 -24.08 -24.10
C TYR A 90 78.79 -24.70 -22.82
N ASP A 91 78.39 -23.86 -21.87
CA ASP A 91 77.64 -24.26 -20.69
C ASP A 91 76.12 -24.09 -20.93
N GLU A 92 75.31 -24.65 -20.04
CA GLU A 92 73.87 -24.67 -20.15
C GLU A 92 73.30 -23.23 -20.20
N GLU A 93 73.88 -22.24 -19.53
CA GLU A 93 73.48 -20.84 -19.45
C GLU A 93 73.78 -20.10 -20.78
N HIS A 94 74.95 -20.38 -21.45
CA HIS A 94 75.27 -19.83 -22.76
C HIS A 94 74.45 -20.46 -23.90
N LEU A 95 74.16 -21.76 -23.84
CA LEU A 95 73.29 -22.43 -24.82
C LEU A 95 71.89 -21.93 -24.80
N LEU A 96 71.31 -21.57 -23.59
CA LEU A 96 70.01 -20.98 -23.46
C LEU A 96 70.03 -19.51 -23.94
N ALA A 97 71.14 -18.77 -23.72
CA ALA A 97 71.28 -17.39 -24.16
C ALA A 97 71.45 -17.26 -25.70
N ASP A 98 72.13 -18.19 -26.36
CA ASP A 98 72.30 -18.22 -27.80
C ASP A 98 71.10 -18.80 -28.57
N ASN A 99 70.16 -19.43 -27.87
CA ASN A 99 68.96 -19.95 -28.51
C ASN A 99 67.97 -18.82 -28.83
N THR A 100 68.19 -18.17 -29.96
CA THR A 100 67.39 -17.03 -30.45
C THR A 100 65.90 -17.36 -30.54
N LEU A 101 65.53 -18.63 -30.73
CA LEU A 101 64.14 -19.07 -30.76
C LEU A 101 63.45 -19.06 -29.36
N TYR A 102 64.20 -19.55 -28.35
CA TYR A 102 63.72 -19.57 -26.98
C TYR A 102 63.51 -18.13 -26.47
N ALA A 103 64.48 -17.24 -26.76
CA ALA A 103 64.35 -15.83 -26.43
C ALA A 103 63.18 -15.18 -27.15
N ALA A 104 62.99 -15.44 -28.43
CA ALA A 104 61.80 -14.91 -29.19
C ALA A 104 60.47 -15.44 -28.66
N TYR A 105 60.46 -16.74 -28.27
CA TYR A 105 59.26 -17.35 -27.65
C TYR A 105 58.91 -16.68 -26.32
N MET A 106 59.87 -16.50 -25.43
CA MET A 106 59.63 -15.85 -24.13
C MET A 106 59.17 -14.41 -24.28
N ILE A 107 59.68 -13.67 -25.26
CA ILE A 107 59.22 -12.32 -25.58
C ILE A 107 57.78 -12.34 -26.12
N ALA A 108 57.50 -13.25 -27.06
CA ALA A 108 56.13 -13.38 -27.59
C ALA A 108 55.14 -13.79 -26.52
N TRP A 109 55.44 -14.78 -25.67
CA TRP A 109 54.64 -15.21 -24.56
C TRP A 109 54.36 -14.07 -23.58
N ARG A 110 55.39 -13.33 -23.18
CA ARG A 110 55.25 -12.16 -22.29
C ARG A 110 54.33 -11.06 -22.91
N ASN A 111 54.47 -10.82 -24.19
CA ASN A 111 53.65 -9.82 -24.87
C ASN A 111 52.19 -10.26 -25.00
N TRP A 112 51.91 -11.51 -25.32
CA TRP A 112 50.57 -12.07 -25.40
C TRP A 112 49.89 -12.13 -24.04
N THR A 113 50.55 -12.60 -23.00
CA THR A 113 50.03 -12.62 -21.64
C THR A 113 49.73 -11.19 -21.13
N GLY A 114 50.62 -10.24 -21.42
CA GLY A 114 50.41 -8.82 -21.12
C GLY A 114 49.18 -8.23 -21.84
N PHE A 115 49.04 -8.54 -23.13
CA PHE A 115 47.89 -8.11 -23.92
C PHE A 115 46.56 -8.65 -23.35
N PHE A 116 46.51 -9.94 -23.01
CA PHE A 116 45.33 -10.55 -22.44
C PHE A 116 45.00 -10.00 -21.06
N LEU A 117 45.95 -9.75 -20.18
CA LEU A 117 45.73 -9.11 -18.88
C LEU A 117 45.18 -7.71 -19.03
N ILE A 118 45.66 -6.90 -19.97
CA ILE A 118 45.18 -5.56 -20.24
C ILE A 118 43.74 -5.59 -20.77
N THR A 119 43.43 -6.48 -21.69
CA THR A 119 42.07 -6.58 -22.28
C THR A 119 41.04 -7.05 -21.27
N THR A 120 41.38 -8.06 -20.44
CA THR A 120 40.48 -8.51 -19.35
C THR A 120 40.28 -7.45 -18.30
N PHE A 121 41.31 -6.69 -17.92
CA PHE A 121 41.19 -5.56 -17.00
C PHE A 121 40.29 -4.43 -17.55
N LEU A 122 40.45 -4.06 -18.83
CA LEU A 122 39.59 -3.06 -19.49
C LEU A 122 38.12 -3.49 -19.54
N LEU A 123 37.87 -4.76 -19.88
CA LEU A 123 36.49 -5.29 -19.87
C LEU A 123 35.88 -5.29 -18.48
N LEU A 124 36.64 -5.62 -17.45
CA LEU A 124 36.19 -5.61 -16.06
C LEU A 124 35.92 -4.17 -15.60
N ALA A 125 36.78 -3.23 -15.92
CA ALA A 125 36.61 -1.82 -15.60
C ALA A 125 35.39 -1.21 -16.29
N THR A 126 35.18 -1.48 -17.58
CA THR A 126 33.97 -1.00 -18.30
C THR A 126 32.70 -1.61 -17.76
N SER A 127 32.70 -2.89 -17.37
CA SER A 127 31.58 -3.56 -16.73
C SER A 127 31.24 -2.92 -15.38
N LEU A 128 32.22 -2.62 -14.54
CA LEU A 128 32.04 -1.96 -13.26
C LEU A 128 31.51 -0.53 -13.43
N LEU A 129 32.03 0.24 -14.36
CA LEU A 129 31.56 1.60 -14.67
C LEU A 129 30.10 1.59 -15.16
N TYR A 130 29.75 0.61 -15.99
CA TYR A 130 28.36 0.44 -16.46
C TYR A 130 27.43 0.09 -15.30
N PHE A 131 27.82 -0.83 -14.42
CA PHE A 131 27.04 -1.20 -13.24
C PHE A 131 26.89 -0.04 -12.26
N TYR A 132 27.98 0.73 -12.02
CA TYR A 132 27.94 1.94 -11.20
C TYR A 132 26.97 3.00 -11.76
N SER A 133 26.98 3.18 -13.09
CA SER A 133 26.06 4.12 -13.76
C SER A 133 24.60 3.71 -13.56
N ILE A 134 24.28 2.42 -13.63
CA ILE A 134 22.93 1.90 -13.38
C ILE A 134 22.49 2.18 -11.94
N ILE A 135 23.34 1.86 -10.96
CA ILE A 135 23.03 2.09 -9.53
C ILE A 135 22.83 3.58 -9.26
N ARG A 136 23.71 4.42 -9.76
CA ARG A 136 23.65 5.87 -9.58
C ARG A 136 22.35 6.46 -10.12
N ASN A 137 21.94 6.04 -11.32
CA ASN A 137 20.70 6.52 -11.93
C ASN A 137 19.47 6.04 -11.15
N SER A 138 19.46 4.78 -10.71
CA SER A 138 18.38 4.24 -9.88
C SER A 138 18.22 4.98 -8.56
N ASN A 139 19.33 5.25 -7.87
CA ASN A 139 19.30 5.99 -6.60
C ASN A 139 18.81 7.45 -6.77
N ARG A 140 19.20 8.12 -7.86
CA ARG A 140 18.75 9.48 -8.15
C ARG A 140 17.24 9.57 -8.34
N GLU A 141 16.62 8.60 -9.00
CA GLU A 141 15.17 8.58 -9.19
C GLU A 141 14.41 8.28 -7.88
N ILE A 142 14.94 7.40 -7.04
CA ILE A 142 14.37 7.15 -5.70
C ILE A 142 14.42 8.44 -4.86
N LEU A 143 15.53 9.16 -4.91
CA LEU A 143 15.67 10.43 -4.20
C LEU A 143 14.67 11.47 -4.69
N LEU A 144 14.46 11.59 -6.00
CA LEU A 144 13.47 12.53 -6.57
C LEU A 144 12.04 12.19 -6.11
N ILE A 145 11.67 10.91 -6.05
CA ILE A 145 10.36 10.48 -5.55
C ILE A 145 10.23 10.83 -4.06
N LEU A 146 11.26 10.58 -3.26
CA LEU A 146 11.25 10.92 -1.84
C LEU A 146 11.19 12.44 -1.60
N GLU A 147 11.88 13.23 -2.41
CA GLU A 147 11.82 14.69 -2.35
C GLU A 147 10.42 15.23 -2.68
N GLN A 148 9.74 14.65 -3.66
CA GLN A 148 8.34 14.97 -3.96
C GLN A 148 7.39 14.59 -2.82
N TYR A 149 7.60 13.45 -2.16
CA TYR A 149 6.80 13.09 -0.99
C TYR A 149 7.05 14.03 0.20
N LEU A 150 8.28 14.51 0.39
CA LEU A 150 8.62 15.50 1.43
C LEU A 150 8.03 16.88 1.15
N SER A 151 7.83 17.25 -0.10
CA SER A 151 7.18 18.52 -0.50
C SER A 151 5.65 18.44 -0.48
N GLU A 152 5.05 17.34 0.01
CA GLU A 152 3.60 17.10 0.02
C GLU A 152 2.95 17.09 -1.38
N ASP A 153 3.75 17.01 -2.45
CA ASP A 153 3.26 16.86 -3.81
C ASP A 153 3.03 15.38 -4.15
N PHE A 154 1.81 14.93 -3.93
CA PHE A 154 1.37 13.56 -4.22
C PHE A 154 0.83 13.38 -5.65
N SER A 155 0.93 14.38 -6.50
CA SER A 155 0.45 14.32 -7.91
C SER A 155 1.08 13.17 -8.68
N PHE A 156 2.28 12.77 -8.28
CA PHE A 156 3.02 11.65 -8.81
C PHE A 156 2.37 10.27 -8.54
N ALA A 157 1.65 10.09 -7.44
CA ALA A 157 0.96 8.84 -7.15
C ALA A 157 -0.11 8.50 -8.20
N TYR A 158 -0.64 9.52 -8.88
CA TYR A 158 -1.65 9.41 -9.93
C TYR A 158 -1.08 9.46 -11.37
N GLY A 159 0.16 9.96 -11.55
CA GLY A 159 0.77 10.22 -12.86
C GLY A 159 1.71 9.11 -13.36
N THR A 160 1.39 7.84 -13.16
CA THR A 160 2.26 6.68 -13.35
C THR A 160 2.72 6.36 -14.77
N GLU A 161 2.20 7.03 -15.80
CA GLU A 161 2.58 6.72 -17.20
C GLU A 161 3.95 7.27 -17.64
N ARG A 162 4.46 8.33 -17.02
CA ARG A 162 5.74 8.95 -17.42
C ARG A 162 6.98 8.23 -16.93
N ILE A 163 6.91 7.55 -15.78
CA ILE A 163 8.06 6.83 -15.18
C ILE A 163 8.24 5.45 -15.79
N ALA A 164 7.17 4.83 -16.27
CA ALA A 164 7.25 3.52 -16.92
C ALA A 164 8.05 3.52 -18.23
N LYS A 165 8.37 4.70 -18.81
CA LYS A 165 9.15 4.84 -20.06
C LYS A 165 10.65 5.00 -19.87
N GLY A 166 11.19 5.16 -18.70
CA GLY A 166 12.62 5.39 -18.43
C GLY A 166 13.28 4.30 -17.61
N ARG A 167 13.94 3.37 -18.26
CA ARG A 167 15.18 2.63 -17.87
C ARG A 167 15.42 2.09 -16.45
N ILE A 168 14.47 1.96 -15.55
CA ILE A 168 14.74 1.38 -14.22
C ILE A 168 14.26 -0.06 -14.18
N HIS A 169 15.15 -1.00 -14.42
CA HIS A 169 14.65 -2.33 -14.74
C HIS A 169 15.15 -3.49 -13.89
N PHE A 170 15.95 -3.33 -12.86
CA PHE A 170 16.45 -4.54 -12.18
C PHE A 170 16.27 -4.60 -10.65
N MET A 171 16.38 -3.51 -9.91
CA MET A 171 16.12 -3.50 -8.46
C MET A 171 14.93 -2.64 -8.04
N SER A 172 14.41 -1.82 -8.93
CA SER A 172 13.47 -0.76 -8.59
C SER A 172 11.99 -1.17 -8.63
N ASN A 173 11.61 -2.25 -9.31
CA ASN A 173 10.18 -2.59 -9.42
C ASN A 173 9.56 -2.85 -8.05
N GLN A 174 10.21 -3.61 -7.17
CA GLN A 174 9.67 -3.87 -5.84
C GLN A 174 9.71 -2.62 -4.94
N ILE A 175 10.79 -1.86 -4.98
CA ILE A 175 10.92 -0.61 -4.21
C ILE A 175 9.97 0.44 -4.77
N GLY A 176 9.90 0.62 -6.08
CA GLY A 176 8.99 1.51 -6.76
C GLY A 176 7.52 1.20 -6.48
N ASP A 177 7.13 -0.07 -6.52
CA ASP A 177 5.76 -0.50 -6.20
C ASP A 177 5.42 -0.26 -4.72
N ARG A 178 6.37 -0.50 -3.81
CA ARG A 178 6.20 -0.20 -2.38
C ARG A 178 6.11 1.30 -2.10
N LEU A 179 6.91 2.12 -2.77
CA LEU A 179 6.83 3.58 -2.67
C LEU A 179 5.48 4.10 -3.18
N LYS A 180 4.99 3.59 -4.31
CA LYS A 180 3.65 3.90 -4.81
C LYS A 180 2.56 3.53 -3.82
N GLN A 181 2.63 2.32 -3.25
CA GLN A 181 1.69 1.86 -2.24
C GLN A 181 1.71 2.77 -1.01
N LEU A 182 2.89 3.18 -0.54
CA LEU A 182 3.04 4.15 0.55
C LEU A 182 2.44 5.52 0.19
N GLY A 183 2.71 6.03 -1.02
CA GLY A 183 2.12 7.26 -1.51
C GLY A 183 0.59 7.24 -1.49
N HIS A 184 -0.02 6.18 -2.03
CA HIS A 184 -1.47 5.99 -1.96
C HIS A 184 -2.00 5.94 -0.52
N GLN A 185 -1.30 5.25 0.38
CA GLN A 185 -1.70 5.20 1.79
C GLN A 185 -1.61 6.57 2.47
N ILE A 186 -0.57 7.35 2.19
CA ILE A 186 -0.40 8.70 2.74
C ILE A 186 -1.50 9.63 2.21
N VAL A 187 -1.74 9.63 0.89
CA VAL A 187 -2.82 10.44 0.28
C VAL A 187 -4.16 10.08 0.90
N THR A 188 -4.51 8.79 0.95
CA THR A 188 -5.77 8.33 1.54
C THR A 188 -5.91 8.73 3.00
N LYS A 189 -4.83 8.62 3.80
CA LYS A 189 -4.83 9.05 5.20
C LYS A 189 -4.99 10.57 5.33
N ASN A 190 -4.28 11.35 4.54
CA ASN A 190 -4.37 12.80 4.58
C ASN A 190 -5.76 13.30 4.16
N THR A 191 -6.33 12.73 3.10
CA THR A 191 -7.70 13.02 2.68
C THR A 191 -8.67 12.75 3.83
N ARG A 192 -8.56 11.57 4.44
CA ARG A 192 -9.39 11.20 5.59
C ARG A 192 -9.23 12.15 6.79
N ILE A 193 -8.00 12.51 7.13
CA ILE A 193 -7.73 13.48 8.22
C ILE A 193 -8.34 14.85 7.91
N THR A 194 -8.25 15.29 6.65
CA THR A 194 -8.84 16.56 6.21
C THR A 194 -10.37 16.51 6.31
N GLU A 195 -10.99 15.44 5.82
CA GLU A 195 -12.43 15.21 5.93
C GLU A 195 -12.90 15.16 7.41
N GLU A 196 -12.15 14.47 8.27
CA GLU A 196 -12.44 14.42 9.71
C GLU A 196 -12.31 15.79 10.37
N ARG A 197 -11.30 16.59 10.01
CA ARG A 197 -11.16 17.99 10.50
C ARG A 197 -12.28 18.90 10.03
N GLU A 198 -12.66 18.84 8.77
CA GLU A 198 -13.76 19.63 8.22
C GLU A 198 -15.09 19.23 8.86
N SER A 199 -15.33 17.93 9.04
CA SER A 199 -16.50 17.42 9.75
C SER A 199 -16.56 17.91 11.20
N THR A 200 -15.43 17.90 11.91
CA THR A 200 -15.34 18.40 13.29
C THR A 200 -15.57 19.91 13.35
N LYS A 201 -14.99 20.68 12.43
CA LYS A 201 -15.21 22.13 12.34
C LYS A 201 -16.68 22.46 12.07
N ALA A 202 -17.31 21.75 11.15
CA ALA A 202 -18.73 21.90 10.85
C ALA A 202 -19.57 21.59 12.10
N LEU A 203 -19.26 20.48 12.80
CA LEU A 203 -19.95 20.11 14.04
C LEU A 203 -19.88 21.21 15.10
N VAL A 204 -18.71 21.76 15.38
CA VAL A 204 -18.53 22.82 16.38
C VAL A 204 -19.32 24.08 15.98
N THR A 205 -19.31 24.40 14.70
CA THR A 205 -20.08 25.55 14.16
C THR A 205 -21.60 25.34 14.35
N ASP A 206 -22.09 24.16 13.97
CA ASP A 206 -23.49 23.79 14.10
C ASP A 206 -23.95 23.80 15.57
N ILE A 207 -23.16 23.20 16.47
CA ILE A 207 -23.41 23.22 17.92
C ILE A 207 -23.55 24.65 18.42
N SER A 208 -22.59 25.51 18.04
CA SER A 208 -22.61 26.92 18.47
C SER A 208 -23.89 27.65 18.04
N HIS A 209 -24.33 27.42 16.81
CA HIS A 209 -25.56 27.99 16.30
C HIS A 209 -26.80 27.43 17.00
N GLN A 210 -26.87 26.13 17.25
CA GLN A 210 -28.01 25.49 17.88
C GLN A 210 -28.14 25.80 19.37
N LEU A 211 -27.03 26.06 20.07
CA LEU A 211 -27.06 26.53 21.46
C LEU A 211 -27.42 28.02 21.59
N LYS A 212 -26.93 28.86 20.66
CA LYS A 212 -27.14 30.31 20.71
C LYS A 212 -28.64 30.69 20.65
N THR A 213 -29.42 29.97 19.85
CA THR A 213 -30.85 30.29 19.63
C THR A 213 -31.70 30.10 20.90
N PRO A 214 -31.73 28.91 21.55
CA PRO A 214 -32.51 28.72 22.77
C PRO A 214 -31.95 29.54 23.94
N MET A 215 -30.65 29.77 24.04
CA MET A 215 -30.04 30.63 25.04
C MET A 215 -30.48 32.07 24.89
N ALA A 216 -30.55 32.60 23.66
CA ALA A 216 -31.07 33.95 23.41
C ALA A 216 -32.57 34.06 23.74
N ALA A 217 -33.35 33.02 23.40
CA ALA A 217 -34.77 32.96 23.75
C ALA A 217 -35.01 32.92 25.27
N LEU A 218 -34.24 32.06 25.97
CA LEU A 218 -34.25 31.96 27.44
C LEU A 218 -33.97 33.34 28.08
N LYS A 219 -32.87 33.98 27.63
CA LYS A 219 -32.46 35.29 28.10
C LYS A 219 -33.59 36.35 27.88
N LYS A 220 -34.21 36.32 26.71
CA LYS A 220 -35.33 37.22 26.40
C LYS A 220 -36.54 36.94 27.30
N CYS A 221 -36.95 35.70 27.48
CA CYS A 221 -38.03 35.32 28.36
C CYS A 221 -37.78 35.75 29.80
N PHE A 222 -36.55 35.58 30.28
CA PHE A 222 -36.11 35.98 31.61
C PHE A 222 -36.22 37.52 31.83
N TYR A 223 -35.79 38.33 30.86
CA TYR A 223 -35.93 39.79 30.97
C TYR A 223 -37.38 40.24 30.97
N ILE A 224 -38.23 39.63 30.13
CA ILE A 224 -39.66 39.97 30.12
C ILE A 224 -40.32 39.54 31.45
N TYR A 225 -39.93 38.37 32.01
CA TYR A 225 -40.39 37.95 33.33
C TYR A 225 -40.05 38.95 34.44
N LEU A 226 -38.87 39.57 34.39
CA LEU A 226 -38.44 40.58 35.36
C LEU A 226 -39.24 41.89 35.22
N ASP A 227 -39.59 42.30 34.00
CA ASP A 227 -40.26 43.54 33.69
C ASP A 227 -41.77 43.41 33.78
N ALA A 228 -42.35 42.23 33.72
CA ALA A 228 -43.75 41.97 33.75
C ALA A 228 -44.37 42.41 35.12
N SER A 229 -45.47 43.15 35.10
CA SER A 229 -46.19 43.54 36.30
C SER A 229 -47.38 42.64 36.65
N ASP A 230 -47.89 41.92 35.64
CA ASP A 230 -48.96 40.96 35.76
C ASP A 230 -48.48 39.55 36.14
N ALA A 231 -49.21 38.88 37.06
CA ALA A 231 -48.89 37.54 37.54
C ALA A 231 -49.09 36.48 36.47
N ASP A 232 -50.04 36.62 35.59
CA ASP A 232 -50.28 35.65 34.49
C ASP A 232 -49.21 35.77 33.43
N GLU A 233 -48.77 36.98 33.10
CA GLU A 233 -47.69 37.25 32.22
C GLU A 233 -46.32 36.60 32.76
N LYS A 234 -46.08 36.83 34.06
CA LYS A 234 -44.92 36.20 34.72
C LYS A 234 -44.95 34.68 34.61
N MET A 235 -46.10 34.08 34.88
CA MET A 235 -46.24 32.62 34.82
C MET A 235 -46.06 32.10 33.39
N GLU A 236 -46.52 32.81 32.37
CA GLU A 236 -46.33 32.47 30.97
C GLU A 236 -44.84 32.48 30.59
N PHE A 237 -44.08 33.55 30.90
CA PHE A 237 -42.68 33.65 30.56
C PHE A 237 -41.80 32.71 31.39
N LEU A 238 -42.21 32.36 32.62
CA LEU A 238 -41.54 31.29 33.38
C LEU A 238 -41.68 29.94 32.67
N LYS A 239 -42.89 29.55 32.27
CA LYS A 239 -43.12 28.31 31.51
C LYS A 239 -42.34 28.28 30.19
N ARG A 240 -42.29 29.43 29.46
CA ARG A 240 -41.50 29.56 28.25
C ARG A 240 -39.99 29.40 28.51
N SER A 241 -39.51 29.90 29.66
CA SER A 241 -38.11 29.74 30.08
C SER A 241 -37.78 28.28 30.40
N GLU A 242 -38.64 27.58 31.12
CA GLU A 242 -38.53 26.17 31.41
C GLU A 242 -38.45 25.34 30.13
N ALA A 243 -39.35 25.61 29.15
CA ALA A 243 -39.33 24.92 27.86
C ALA A 243 -37.99 25.14 27.07
N GLN A 244 -37.39 26.35 27.16
CA GLN A 244 -36.08 26.58 26.52
C GLN A 244 -34.95 25.86 27.26
N LEU A 245 -35.04 25.71 28.59
CA LEU A 245 -34.06 24.98 29.40
C LEU A 245 -34.11 23.50 29.08
N GLU A 246 -35.31 22.89 29.05
CA GLU A 246 -35.49 21.48 28.65
C GLU A 246 -34.92 21.21 27.23
N LYS A 247 -35.14 22.15 26.31
CA LYS A 247 -34.61 22.06 24.95
C LYS A 247 -33.07 22.08 24.92
N LEU A 248 -32.44 22.92 25.77
CA LEU A 248 -30.99 22.95 25.91
C LEU A 248 -30.45 21.63 26.49
N GLU A 249 -31.11 21.09 27.52
CA GLU A 249 -30.73 19.82 28.14
C GLU A 249 -30.79 18.66 27.14
N GLN A 250 -31.89 18.57 26.36
CA GLN A 250 -32.05 17.56 25.30
C GLN A 250 -30.95 17.68 24.21
N LEU A 251 -30.62 18.92 23.83
CA LEU A 251 -29.57 19.18 22.86
C LEU A 251 -28.20 18.72 23.39
N ILE A 252 -27.86 19.06 24.62
CA ILE A 252 -26.60 18.66 25.27
C ILE A 252 -26.53 17.13 25.38
N ALA A 253 -27.59 16.46 25.81
CA ALA A 253 -27.63 15.01 25.89
C ALA A 253 -27.41 14.36 24.51
N SER A 254 -28.06 14.88 23.48
CA SER A 254 -27.88 14.40 22.10
C SER A 254 -26.42 14.59 21.59
N LEU A 255 -25.81 15.73 21.91
CA LEU A 255 -24.42 16.03 21.57
C LEU A 255 -23.44 15.12 22.30
N MET A 256 -23.68 14.81 23.57
CA MET A 256 -22.86 13.85 24.32
C MET A 256 -22.97 12.47 23.70
N ASN A 257 -24.15 12.03 23.27
CA ASN A 257 -24.33 10.76 22.59
C ASN A 257 -23.58 10.71 21.24
N ILE A 258 -23.65 11.79 20.44
CA ILE A 258 -22.85 11.90 19.20
C ILE A 258 -21.36 11.81 19.50
N SER A 259 -20.88 12.64 20.45
CA SER A 259 -19.45 12.65 20.80
C SER A 259 -18.95 11.28 21.24
N ARG A 260 -19.71 10.58 22.08
CA ARG A 260 -19.39 9.23 22.53
C ARG A 260 -19.33 8.24 21.36
N LEU A 261 -20.26 8.32 20.42
CA LEU A 261 -20.25 7.45 19.24
C LEU A 261 -19.12 7.82 18.26
N GLU A 262 -18.85 9.10 17.97
CA GLU A 262 -17.80 9.52 17.03
C GLU A 262 -16.38 9.16 17.48
N THR A 263 -16.08 9.35 18.76
CA THR A 263 -14.75 9.10 19.31
C THR A 263 -14.37 7.62 19.46
N ALA A 264 -15.23 6.71 19.02
CA ALA A 264 -15.07 5.26 19.24
C ALA A 264 -14.84 4.87 20.73
N MET A 265 -15.13 5.77 21.68
CA MET A 265 -15.06 5.51 23.12
C MET A 265 -16.12 4.53 23.59
N ILE A 266 -17.14 4.27 22.76
CA ILE A 266 -18.12 3.23 23.03
C ILE A 266 -17.73 2.00 22.22
N SER A 267 -17.30 0.97 22.91
CA SER A 267 -17.34 -0.40 22.42
C SER A 267 -18.79 -0.86 22.46
N LEU A 268 -19.44 -0.97 21.29
CA LEU A 268 -20.77 -1.59 21.22
C LEU A 268 -20.69 -3.02 21.74
N THR A 269 -21.46 -3.34 22.75
CA THR A 269 -21.54 -4.68 23.33
C THR A 269 -22.67 -5.42 22.64
N LYS A 270 -22.34 -6.18 21.60
CA LYS A 270 -23.33 -6.99 20.88
C LYS A 270 -23.65 -8.25 21.67
N GLU A 271 -24.93 -8.47 21.91
CA GLU A 271 -25.46 -9.65 22.57
C GLU A 271 -26.68 -10.20 21.78
N PRO A 272 -27.02 -11.48 21.96
CA PRO A 272 -28.21 -12.03 21.29
C PRO A 272 -29.48 -11.45 21.96
N ILE A 273 -30.24 -10.65 21.21
CA ILE A 273 -31.42 -9.93 21.69
C ILE A 273 -32.61 -10.38 20.85
N LEU A 274 -33.72 -10.69 21.55
CA LEU A 274 -35.01 -10.87 20.86
C LEU A 274 -35.52 -9.51 20.39
N LEU A 275 -35.72 -9.40 19.09
CA LEU A 275 -36.13 -8.16 18.47
C LEU A 275 -37.50 -7.68 18.94
N SER A 276 -38.43 -8.61 19.24
CA SER A 276 -39.73 -8.33 19.83
C SER A 276 -39.62 -7.57 21.15
N ASP A 277 -38.73 -8.02 22.05
CA ASP A 277 -38.57 -7.42 23.38
C ASP A 277 -37.97 -6.02 23.28
N LEU A 278 -36.99 -5.84 22.41
CA LEU A 278 -36.39 -4.54 22.14
C LEU A 278 -37.43 -3.56 21.58
N LEU A 279 -38.31 -4.00 20.67
CA LEU A 279 -39.35 -3.15 20.12
C LEU A 279 -40.43 -2.78 21.16
N VAL A 280 -40.77 -3.69 22.06
CA VAL A 280 -41.68 -3.40 23.19
C VAL A 280 -41.05 -2.36 24.11
N ASP A 281 -39.76 -2.52 24.48
CA ASP A 281 -39.04 -1.51 25.28
C ASP A 281 -39.08 -0.12 24.60
N ALA A 282 -38.85 -0.08 23.29
CA ALA A 282 -38.88 1.18 22.54
C ALA A 282 -40.27 1.80 22.45
N VAL A 283 -41.35 1.00 22.28
CA VAL A 283 -42.74 1.47 22.31
C VAL A 283 -43.07 2.03 23.68
N ASN A 284 -42.67 1.37 24.76
CA ASN A 284 -42.87 1.88 26.13
C ASN A 284 -42.19 3.25 26.32
N GLY A 285 -41.03 3.48 25.70
CA GLY A 285 -40.33 4.78 25.74
C GLY A 285 -41.10 5.96 25.15
N VAL A 286 -42.02 5.69 24.22
CA VAL A 286 -42.83 6.73 23.57
C VAL A 286 -44.32 6.71 23.97
N TYR A 287 -44.73 5.71 24.75
CA TYR A 287 -46.13 5.43 25.07
C TYR A 287 -46.90 6.64 25.60
N GLU A 288 -46.38 7.38 26.59
CA GLU A 288 -47.05 8.54 27.16
C GLU A 288 -47.25 9.67 26.13
N LYS A 289 -46.32 9.86 25.21
CA LYS A 289 -46.44 10.84 24.12
C LYS A 289 -47.52 10.44 23.11
N ALA A 290 -47.53 9.14 22.75
CA ALA A 290 -48.53 8.57 21.85
C ALA A 290 -49.96 8.69 22.47
N ARG A 291 -50.10 8.33 23.78
CA ARG A 291 -51.34 8.42 24.51
C ARG A 291 -51.91 9.82 24.57
N ARG A 292 -51.06 10.84 24.79
CA ARG A 292 -51.48 12.27 24.79
C ARG A 292 -52.07 12.72 23.47
N LYS A 293 -51.65 12.11 22.34
CA LYS A 293 -52.17 12.37 21.00
C LYS A 293 -53.24 11.37 20.56
N ASN A 294 -53.60 10.40 21.41
CA ASN A 294 -54.47 9.29 21.07
C ASN A 294 -54.03 8.54 19.83
N ILE A 295 -52.70 8.29 19.72
CA ILE A 295 -52.10 7.52 18.64
C ILE A 295 -51.95 6.07 19.09
N GLU A 296 -52.48 5.17 18.28
CA GLU A 296 -52.34 3.72 18.48
C GLU A 296 -51.08 3.19 17.83
N ILE A 297 -50.23 2.50 18.62
CA ILE A 297 -48.99 1.85 18.10
C ILE A 297 -49.26 0.37 18.08
N SER A 298 -49.23 -0.26 16.89
CA SER A 298 -49.43 -1.69 16.68
C SER A 298 -48.15 -2.37 16.26
N LEU A 299 -47.77 -3.44 16.98
CA LEU A 299 -46.72 -4.33 16.60
C LEU A 299 -47.32 -5.56 15.91
N GLN A 300 -47.04 -5.74 14.60
CA GLN A 300 -47.53 -6.90 13.88
C GLN A 300 -46.88 -8.17 14.44
N LYS A 301 -47.67 -9.24 14.56
CA LYS A 301 -47.22 -10.53 15.06
C LYS A 301 -46.13 -11.12 14.14
N THR A 302 -44.97 -11.37 14.70
CA THR A 302 -43.80 -11.88 13.95
C THR A 302 -43.19 -13.08 14.66
N GLU A 303 -42.32 -13.80 13.96
CA GLU A 303 -41.49 -14.84 14.57
C GLU A 303 -40.50 -14.24 15.57
N ASN A 304 -40.13 -15.03 16.57
CA ASN A 304 -39.09 -14.65 17.52
C ASN A 304 -37.72 -14.64 16.83
N ILE A 305 -37.24 -13.45 16.46
CA ILE A 305 -35.97 -13.26 15.78
C ILE A 305 -34.96 -12.74 16.78
N ALA A 306 -33.89 -13.49 17.03
CA ALA A 306 -32.75 -13.05 17.83
C ALA A 306 -31.66 -12.50 16.89
N LEU A 307 -31.13 -11.31 17.20
CA LEU A 307 -30.05 -10.65 16.45
C LEU A 307 -28.91 -10.27 17.41
N GLN A 308 -27.69 -10.23 16.88
CA GLN A 308 -26.51 -9.77 17.60
C GLN A 308 -26.42 -8.24 17.57
N LEU A 309 -26.98 -7.60 18.58
CA LEU A 309 -27.13 -6.14 18.66
C LEU A 309 -26.73 -5.61 20.04
N ASP A 310 -26.39 -4.33 20.11
CA ASP A 310 -26.30 -3.63 21.39
C ASP A 310 -27.70 -3.18 21.78
N LYS A 311 -28.22 -3.72 22.90
CA LYS A 311 -29.59 -3.47 23.37
C LYS A 311 -29.85 -1.99 23.58
N HIS A 312 -28.98 -1.33 24.34
CA HIS A 312 -29.19 0.08 24.73
C HIS A 312 -29.24 1.00 23.50
N TRP A 313 -28.20 0.91 22.64
CA TRP A 313 -28.13 1.79 21.48
C TRP A 313 -29.16 1.48 20.42
N THR A 314 -29.51 0.22 20.23
CA THR A 314 -30.56 -0.14 19.25
C THR A 314 -31.94 0.31 19.72
N THR A 315 -32.23 0.16 21.03
CA THR A 315 -33.49 0.70 21.60
C THR A 315 -33.57 2.22 21.44
N GLU A 316 -32.47 2.95 21.69
CA GLU A 316 -32.41 4.39 21.49
C GLU A 316 -32.65 4.77 20.00
N ALA A 317 -32.09 4.02 19.07
CA ALA A 317 -32.29 4.22 17.63
C ALA A 317 -33.77 4.06 17.25
N VAL A 318 -34.43 3.02 17.77
CA VAL A 318 -35.88 2.78 17.51
C VAL A 318 -36.72 3.83 18.17
N ILE A 319 -36.44 4.25 19.41
CA ILE A 319 -37.12 5.32 20.11
C ILE A 319 -37.07 6.61 19.31
N ASN A 320 -35.94 6.99 18.76
CA ASN A 320 -35.80 8.19 17.94
C ASN A 320 -36.72 8.19 16.70
N VAL A 321 -36.88 7.04 16.07
CA VAL A 321 -37.76 6.88 14.90
C VAL A 321 -39.22 6.93 15.35
N LEU A 322 -39.61 6.23 16.44
CA LEU A 322 -40.93 6.21 16.97
C LEU A 322 -41.35 7.61 17.51
N ASP A 323 -40.45 8.32 18.18
CA ASP A 323 -40.68 9.69 18.64
C ASP A 323 -40.99 10.63 17.46
N ASN A 324 -40.29 10.50 16.35
CA ASN A 324 -40.58 11.22 15.12
C ASN A 324 -41.95 10.82 14.55
N ALA A 325 -42.27 9.54 14.50
CA ALA A 325 -43.56 9.03 14.01
C ALA A 325 -44.71 9.63 14.85
N VAL A 326 -44.62 9.56 16.19
CA VAL A 326 -45.63 10.16 17.11
C VAL A 326 -45.70 11.68 16.93
N LYS A 327 -44.59 12.33 16.75
CA LYS A 327 -44.47 13.79 16.69
C LYS A 327 -45.11 14.38 15.44
N TYR A 328 -44.91 13.76 14.29
CA TYR A 328 -45.35 14.25 13.00
C TYR A 328 -46.66 13.66 12.52
N SER A 329 -47.21 12.68 13.21
CA SER A 329 -48.55 12.16 12.96
C SER A 329 -49.65 13.05 13.57
N PRO A 330 -50.84 13.13 12.95
CA PRO A 330 -52.00 13.80 13.51
C PRO A 330 -52.52 13.07 14.76
N GLN A 331 -53.45 13.70 15.46
CA GLN A 331 -54.19 13.04 16.54
C GLN A 331 -55.07 11.92 15.98
N ASN A 332 -55.31 10.87 16.79
CA ASN A 332 -56.14 9.70 16.43
C ASN A 332 -55.64 8.93 15.21
N SER A 333 -54.35 8.91 14.98
CA SER A 333 -53.69 8.16 13.89
C SER A 333 -53.09 6.86 14.39
N HIS A 334 -52.54 6.06 13.43
CA HIS A 334 -51.95 4.78 13.73
C HIS A 334 -50.47 4.78 13.34
N ILE A 335 -49.64 4.08 14.13
CA ILE A 335 -48.28 3.77 13.82
C ILE A 335 -48.14 2.23 13.80
N THR A 336 -47.66 1.68 12.69
CA THR A 336 -47.51 0.26 12.53
C THR A 336 -46.02 -0.14 12.51
N ILE A 337 -45.67 -1.12 13.34
CA ILE A 337 -44.31 -1.71 13.34
C ILE A 337 -44.43 -3.11 12.77
N SER A 338 -43.67 -3.41 11.74
CA SER A 338 -43.60 -4.73 11.16
C SER A 338 -42.13 -5.21 11.04
N ILE A 339 -41.94 -6.51 11.14
CA ILE A 339 -40.63 -7.15 11.00
C ILE A 339 -40.70 -8.07 9.82
N GLU A 340 -39.70 -7.98 8.92
CA GLU A 340 -39.54 -8.82 7.75
C GLU A 340 -38.17 -9.47 7.78
N LYS A 341 -38.11 -10.78 7.96
CA LYS A 341 -36.87 -11.54 7.92
C LYS A 341 -36.51 -11.90 6.48
N GLN A 342 -35.36 -11.49 6.05
CA GLN A 342 -34.75 -11.86 4.77
C GLN A 342 -33.53 -12.77 5.00
N HIS A 343 -32.94 -13.30 3.93
CA HIS A 343 -31.85 -14.26 4.04
C HIS A 343 -30.60 -13.71 4.79
N PHE A 344 -30.22 -12.47 4.49
CA PHE A 344 -29.03 -11.82 5.06
C PHE A 344 -29.33 -10.69 6.04
N TYR A 345 -30.58 -10.22 6.07
CA TYR A 345 -30.99 -9.05 6.81
C TYR A 345 -32.38 -9.24 7.42
N THR A 346 -32.59 -8.58 8.53
CA THR A 346 -33.89 -8.39 9.12
C THR A 346 -34.28 -6.92 9.02
N LEU A 347 -35.44 -6.63 8.48
CA LEU A 347 -35.99 -5.29 8.32
C LEU A 347 -37.03 -5.01 9.40
N VAL A 348 -36.88 -3.89 10.10
CA VAL A 348 -37.93 -3.32 10.96
C VAL A 348 -38.50 -2.11 10.25
N LYS A 349 -39.77 -2.17 9.89
CA LYS A 349 -40.48 -1.09 9.21
C LYS A 349 -41.41 -0.38 10.23
N ILE A 350 -41.26 0.91 10.36
CA ILE A 350 -42.07 1.78 11.22
C ILE A 350 -42.80 2.73 10.29
N THR A 351 -44.11 2.52 10.16
CA THR A 351 -44.98 3.29 9.25
C THR A 351 -45.86 4.22 10.06
N ASP A 352 -45.84 5.50 9.72
CA ASP A 352 -46.66 6.57 10.31
C ASP A 352 -47.64 7.15 9.27
N GLU A 353 -48.69 7.77 9.76
CA GLU A 353 -49.70 8.52 8.97
C GLU A 353 -49.46 10.05 9.07
N GLY A 354 -48.18 10.43 9.11
CA GLY A 354 -47.79 11.83 9.31
C GLY A 354 -47.78 12.67 8.04
N ILE A 355 -47.16 13.84 8.14
CA ILE A 355 -47.03 14.82 7.05
C ILE A 355 -46.26 14.33 5.83
N GLY A 356 -45.58 13.19 5.93
CA GLY A 356 -44.71 12.69 4.89
C GLY A 356 -43.47 13.55 4.67
N ILE A 357 -42.61 13.08 3.77
CA ILE A 357 -41.29 13.64 3.47
C ILE A 357 -41.13 13.74 1.95
N SER A 358 -40.65 14.89 1.47
CA SER A 358 -40.35 15.08 0.06
C SER A 358 -39.13 14.25 -0.34
N GLN A 359 -39.11 13.66 -1.53
CA GLN A 359 -38.03 12.88 -2.06
C GLN A 359 -36.65 13.64 -2.07
N SER A 360 -36.69 14.94 -2.26
CA SER A 360 -35.52 15.83 -2.20
C SER A 360 -34.91 15.95 -0.79
N GLU A 361 -35.61 15.52 0.23
CA GLU A 361 -35.21 15.57 1.64
C GLU A 361 -34.74 14.21 2.19
N TYR A 362 -34.93 13.08 1.48
CA TYR A 362 -34.61 11.72 1.95
C TYR A 362 -33.19 11.57 2.50
N ASN A 363 -32.21 12.15 1.84
CA ASN A 363 -30.83 12.11 2.31
C ASN A 363 -30.54 13.18 3.38
N LYS A 364 -31.29 14.28 3.35
CA LYS A 364 -31.07 15.44 4.24
C LYS A 364 -31.56 15.18 5.66
N ILE A 365 -32.68 14.45 5.82
CA ILE A 365 -33.26 14.16 7.14
C ILE A 365 -32.30 13.35 8.05
N PHE A 366 -31.29 12.68 7.49
CA PHE A 366 -30.24 11.98 8.22
C PHE A 366 -28.97 12.82 8.44
N GLN A 367 -29.00 14.11 8.06
CA GLN A 367 -27.91 15.04 8.38
C GLN A 367 -28.09 15.62 9.77
N ARG A 368 -26.99 15.96 10.42
CA ARG A 368 -26.99 16.60 11.75
C ARG A 368 -27.77 17.92 11.70
N PHE A 369 -28.64 18.17 12.69
CA PHE A 369 -29.41 19.40 12.87
C PHE A 369 -30.31 19.75 11.70
N TYR A 370 -30.48 18.87 10.74
CA TYR A 370 -31.40 19.12 9.63
C TYR A 370 -32.84 19.04 10.09
N ARG A 371 -33.62 20.04 9.70
CA ARG A 371 -35.07 20.08 9.88
C ARG A 371 -35.73 20.60 8.61
N SER A 372 -36.76 19.94 8.16
CA SER A 372 -37.50 20.35 6.97
C SER A 372 -38.05 21.78 7.14
N ASN A 373 -38.17 22.50 6.03
CA ASN A 373 -38.79 23.81 5.98
C ASN A 373 -40.33 23.78 6.06
N HIS A 374 -40.91 22.58 6.15
CA HIS A 374 -42.36 22.42 6.28
C HIS A 374 -42.90 23.17 7.48
N SER A 375 -44.05 23.84 7.31
CA SER A 375 -44.66 24.73 8.35
C SER A 375 -44.93 24.00 9.66
N TYR A 376 -45.36 22.73 9.59
CA TYR A 376 -45.62 21.90 10.76
C TYR A 376 -44.30 21.55 11.50
N VAL A 377 -43.23 21.22 10.78
CA VAL A 377 -41.93 20.92 11.38
C VAL A 377 -41.33 22.12 12.11
N LYS A 378 -41.55 23.36 11.57
CA LYS A 378 -41.08 24.59 12.21
C LYS A 378 -41.80 24.88 13.55
N LYS A 379 -43.09 24.50 13.67
CA LYS A 379 -43.89 24.67 14.89
C LYS A 379 -43.65 23.54 15.91
N THR A 380 -43.14 22.42 15.49
CA THR A 380 -42.92 21.25 16.33
C THR A 380 -41.50 21.27 16.92
N GLU A 381 -41.35 20.97 18.18
CA GLU A 381 -40.02 20.93 18.83
C GLU A 381 -39.14 19.80 18.33
N GLY A 382 -37.80 20.03 18.31
CA GLY A 382 -36.82 19.01 17.94
C GLY A 382 -35.46 19.58 17.63
N SER A 383 -34.44 18.81 17.96
CA SER A 383 -33.03 19.16 17.76
C SER A 383 -32.51 18.90 16.34
N GLY A 384 -33.20 18.03 15.56
CA GLY A 384 -32.70 17.56 14.26
C GLY A 384 -31.52 16.57 14.37
N VAL A 385 -31.34 15.94 15.54
CA VAL A 385 -30.23 15.05 15.83
C VAL A 385 -30.64 13.58 15.82
N GLY A 386 -31.89 13.26 16.17
CA GLY A 386 -32.32 11.88 16.42
C GLY A 386 -32.13 10.93 15.25
N LEU A 387 -32.52 11.31 14.01
CA LEU A 387 -32.36 10.48 12.83
C LEU A 387 -30.88 10.33 12.43
N TYR A 388 -30.05 11.35 12.60
CA TYR A 388 -28.61 11.24 12.42
C TYR A 388 -28.01 10.23 13.41
N LEU A 389 -28.37 10.32 14.67
CA LEU A 389 -27.94 9.38 15.72
C LEU A 389 -28.38 7.95 15.38
N THR A 390 -29.63 7.76 14.98
CA THR A 390 -30.15 6.47 14.52
C THR A 390 -29.31 5.88 13.39
N ARG A 391 -28.99 6.67 12.38
CA ARG A 391 -28.13 6.25 11.27
C ARG A 391 -26.76 5.83 11.75
N MET A 392 -26.10 6.62 12.59
CA MET A 392 -24.79 6.27 13.15
C MET A 392 -24.81 4.96 13.96
N ILE A 393 -25.83 4.76 14.79
CA ILE A 393 -25.98 3.55 15.60
C ILE A 393 -26.09 2.31 14.70
N LEU A 394 -26.93 2.40 13.66
CA LEU A 394 -27.15 1.28 12.74
C LEU A 394 -25.89 0.98 11.91
N GLU A 395 -25.26 2.00 11.32
CA GLU A 395 -24.04 1.85 10.52
C GLU A 395 -22.90 1.20 11.33
N ARG A 396 -22.74 1.59 12.61
CA ARG A 396 -21.73 0.97 13.49
C ARG A 396 -22.03 -0.49 13.83
N GLN A 397 -23.29 -0.90 13.77
CA GLN A 397 -23.67 -2.31 13.96
C GLN A 397 -23.68 -3.12 12.65
N GLY A 398 -23.37 -2.48 11.52
CA GLY A 398 -23.36 -3.11 10.19
C GLY A 398 -24.74 -3.12 9.53
N GLY A 399 -25.67 -2.30 10.04
CA GLY A 399 -26.97 -2.07 9.48
C GLY A 399 -27.07 -0.75 8.72
N LEU A 400 -28.28 -0.37 8.30
CA LEU A 400 -28.56 0.92 7.69
C LEU A 400 -30.03 1.32 7.89
N ILE A 401 -30.32 2.60 7.68
CA ILE A 401 -31.67 3.15 7.71
C ILE A 401 -32.00 3.82 6.38
N ARG A 402 -33.24 3.66 5.94
CA ARG A 402 -33.79 4.35 4.78
C ARG A 402 -35.23 4.76 5.06
N VAL A 403 -35.78 5.61 4.21
CA VAL A 403 -37.15 6.09 4.30
C VAL A 403 -37.84 5.95 2.96
N GLU A 404 -39.12 5.57 3.01
CA GLU A 404 -40.05 5.59 1.90
C GLU A 404 -41.24 6.44 2.35
N SER A 405 -41.57 7.51 1.63
CA SER A 405 -42.60 8.46 2.08
C SER A 405 -43.24 9.14 0.90
N VAL A 406 -44.48 9.53 1.13
CA VAL A 406 -45.26 10.38 0.21
C VAL A 406 -45.77 11.58 1.00
N PRO A 407 -45.50 12.82 0.55
CA PRO A 407 -46.07 14.00 1.20
C PRO A 407 -47.56 13.86 1.47
N GLU A 408 -47.99 14.27 2.67
CA GLU A 408 -49.35 14.20 3.16
C GLU A 408 -49.98 12.78 3.32
N LYS A 409 -49.15 11.73 3.18
CA LYS A 409 -49.62 10.33 3.32
C LYS A 409 -48.88 9.54 4.38
N GLY A 410 -47.87 10.15 4.99
CA GLY A 410 -47.04 9.50 5.98
C GLY A 410 -45.70 8.99 5.47
N SER A 411 -44.96 8.33 6.35
CA SER A 411 -43.62 7.82 6.09
C SER A 411 -43.45 6.40 6.61
N THR A 412 -42.59 5.64 5.95
CA THR A 412 -42.13 4.35 6.43
C THR A 412 -40.60 4.40 6.59
N PHE A 413 -40.16 4.37 7.83
CA PHE A 413 -38.75 4.20 8.13
C PHE A 413 -38.37 2.71 8.17
N ILE A 414 -37.33 2.33 7.47
CA ILE A 414 -36.88 0.96 7.34
C ILE A 414 -35.49 0.83 7.94
N LEU A 415 -35.42 0.19 9.10
CA LEU A 415 -34.19 -0.14 9.80
C LEU A 415 -33.77 -1.54 9.39
N GLN A 416 -32.59 -1.66 8.83
CA GLN A 416 -32.02 -2.91 8.35
C GLN A 416 -30.93 -3.38 9.30
N PHE A 417 -31.05 -4.60 9.77
CA PHE A 417 -30.07 -5.26 10.64
C PHE A 417 -29.48 -6.48 9.91
N ARG A 418 -28.22 -6.76 10.15
CA ARG A 418 -27.56 -7.96 9.64
C ARG A 418 -27.95 -9.15 10.51
N ASN A 419 -28.31 -10.28 9.86
CA ASN A 419 -28.65 -11.53 10.56
C ASN A 419 -27.43 -12.20 11.20
#